data_424d2ab401b33179d39fdf9f4875d738
#
_entry.id   424d2ab401b33179d39fdf9f4875d738
#
_cell.length_a   1.000
_cell.length_b   1.000
_cell.length_c   1.000
_cell.angle_alpha   90.00
_cell.angle_beta   90.00
_cell.angle_gamma   90.00
#
_symmetry.space_group_name_H-M   'P 1'
#
loop_
_entity.id
_entity.type
_entity.pdbx_description
1 polymer ?
#
loop_
_entity_poly.entity_id
_entity_poly.type
_entity_poly.pdbx_seq_one_letter_code
_entity_poly.pdbx_strand_id
1 'polypeptide(L)'
;MVALFLALFVMAMIVNSYQGGSGGVFWLWFMLKFVLYLAGLVYFVPRLTRWFLRRYSDAVMQFLFVLGVLFFSAALSDAIGLEGIFGAFFSGLILNRFIPRLSPLMNHIEFTGNALFIPYFLIGVGMLINVRSLFEGTHIIWVVLCIVFFGTVGKAVAAYLAGFLFRLKREMSDMLFGLTSAHAAGAIAMVMVGLKLEVAPGEFLFNDEVLNGIVIMILFTCIISSFVTERAAQKIRLTEKEEPEMVRTDNDERILIPVKYPEYADNLLSLAIMMRNEKLRNELVGLNVVYDDVNATVNQEEGRHLLEHLQKQATSANVPMVTQVRIAANIANGIKHAFKEFQASEIVMGLHARQAISKGFWGQFTQSLYNGLSRQITIARIVQPLNTIRRIQVVVPSRAEFEPGFYRWLERIARLASNSDCRIVFHARQETIELITVYLRNRHPNVRAEYAEMKHWNELPQLATEVEDDHLFVIVTARKGTISYKNAMERIPEEVNRFFKSKTLMIIFPDQYGNRMDGMTFAQSQHTEERSAYDVVRDFMQKKIR
;
A
#
# COMPACT_ATOMS: atom_id res chain seq x y z
N MET A 1 2.01 -19.67 1.17
CA MET A 1 2.58 -19.57 -0.18
C MET A 1 3.61 -20.67 -0.47
N VAL A 2 4.66 -20.85 0.35
CA VAL A 2 5.68 -21.91 0.13
C VAL A 2 5.08 -23.32 0.05
N ALA A 3 4.12 -23.65 0.91
CA ALA A 3 3.45 -24.95 0.90
C ALA A 3 2.67 -25.22 -0.41
N LEU A 4 1.98 -24.21 -0.95
CA LEU A 4 1.27 -24.34 -2.23
C LEU A 4 2.25 -24.51 -3.39
N PHE A 5 3.38 -23.77 -3.36
CA PHE A 5 4.47 -23.95 -4.31
C PHE A 5 5.00 -25.38 -4.31
N LEU A 6 5.35 -25.91 -3.13
CA LEU A 6 5.87 -27.27 -3.01
C LEU A 6 4.85 -28.31 -3.47
N ALA A 7 3.57 -28.12 -3.15
CA ALA A 7 2.51 -29.03 -3.57
C ALA A 7 2.33 -29.05 -5.10
N LEU A 8 2.30 -27.87 -5.74
CA LEU A 8 2.22 -27.77 -7.20
C LEU A 8 3.47 -28.33 -7.89
N PHE A 9 4.65 -28.12 -7.30
CA PHE A 9 5.89 -28.67 -7.81
C PHE A 9 5.92 -30.20 -7.73
N VAL A 10 5.56 -30.78 -6.57
CA VAL A 10 5.46 -32.23 -6.39
C VAL A 10 4.42 -32.82 -7.36
N MET A 11 3.28 -32.13 -7.55
CA MET A 11 2.26 -32.54 -8.50
C MET A 11 2.80 -32.57 -9.94
N ALA A 12 3.52 -31.53 -10.35
CA ALA A 12 4.16 -31.48 -11.66
C ALA A 12 5.18 -32.62 -11.86
N MET A 13 5.93 -32.95 -10.81
CA MET A 13 6.84 -34.12 -10.82
C MET A 13 6.09 -35.43 -11.00
N ILE A 14 4.98 -35.63 -10.29
CA ILE A 14 4.15 -36.83 -10.41
C ILE A 14 3.58 -36.95 -11.83
N VAL A 15 2.95 -35.89 -12.34
CA VAL A 15 2.37 -35.87 -13.68
C VAL A 15 3.42 -36.26 -14.74
N ASN A 16 4.59 -35.63 -14.70
CA ASN A 16 5.65 -35.90 -15.67
C ASN A 16 6.27 -37.30 -15.52
N SER A 17 6.29 -37.86 -14.30
CA SER A 17 6.75 -39.23 -14.05
C SER A 17 5.86 -40.27 -14.74
N TYR A 18 4.55 -40.04 -14.74
CA TYR A 18 3.58 -40.95 -15.34
C TYR A 18 3.44 -40.76 -16.87
N GLN A 19 3.71 -39.57 -17.39
CA GLN A 19 3.61 -39.26 -18.84
C GLN A 19 4.80 -39.75 -19.69
N GLY A 20 5.74 -40.50 -19.12
CA GLY A 20 6.74 -41.24 -19.92
C GLY A 20 8.21 -40.93 -19.63
N GLY A 21 8.54 -40.37 -18.52
CA GLY A 21 9.93 -40.01 -18.20
C GLY A 21 10.49 -40.71 -16.96
N SER A 22 11.09 -41.88 -17.11
CA SER A 22 11.74 -42.56 -15.96
C SER A 22 13.27 -42.45 -15.94
N GLY A 23 13.91 -41.81 -16.91
CA GLY A 23 15.37 -41.70 -17.01
C GLY A 23 15.95 -40.47 -16.30
N GLY A 24 17.18 -40.62 -15.71
CA GLY A 24 17.87 -39.50 -15.07
C GLY A 24 18.09 -38.28 -16.00
N VAL A 25 18.27 -38.50 -17.28
CA VAL A 25 18.39 -37.44 -18.32
C VAL A 25 17.08 -36.68 -18.47
N PHE A 26 15.92 -37.33 -18.40
CA PHE A 26 14.62 -36.69 -18.46
C PHE A 26 14.42 -35.73 -17.27
N TRP A 27 14.74 -36.17 -16.06
CA TRP A 27 14.64 -35.34 -14.85
C TRP A 27 15.57 -34.13 -14.91
N LEU A 28 16.76 -34.28 -15.47
CA LEU A 28 17.70 -33.17 -15.63
C LEU A 28 17.16 -32.14 -16.63
N TRP A 29 16.58 -32.60 -17.77
CA TRP A 29 15.94 -31.73 -18.74
C TRP A 29 14.69 -31.02 -18.18
N PHE A 30 13.88 -31.74 -17.41
CA PHE A 30 12.70 -31.18 -16.76
C PHE A 30 13.09 -30.09 -15.76
N MET A 31 14.07 -30.36 -14.89
CA MET A 31 14.60 -29.39 -13.96
C MET A 31 15.21 -28.16 -14.65
N LEU A 32 15.93 -28.37 -15.73
CA LEU A 32 16.51 -27.28 -16.51
C LEU A 32 15.43 -26.38 -17.11
N LYS A 33 14.40 -26.96 -17.75
CA LYS A 33 13.25 -26.24 -18.28
C LYS A 33 12.51 -25.47 -17.20
N PHE A 34 12.29 -26.09 -16.05
CA PHE A 34 11.63 -25.49 -14.91
C PHE A 34 12.40 -24.27 -14.35
N VAL A 35 13.70 -24.43 -14.12
CA VAL A 35 14.54 -23.33 -13.64
C VAL A 35 14.62 -22.19 -14.66
N LEU A 36 14.78 -22.52 -15.95
CA LEU A 36 14.78 -21.55 -17.04
C LEU A 36 13.46 -20.78 -17.12
N TYR A 37 12.34 -21.46 -16.98
CA TYR A 37 11.01 -20.87 -16.97
C TYR A 37 10.84 -19.90 -15.80
N LEU A 38 11.16 -20.33 -14.58
CA LEU A 38 11.09 -19.44 -13.39
C LEU A 38 12.02 -18.25 -13.52
N ALA A 39 13.26 -18.49 -13.94
CA ALA A 39 14.23 -17.41 -14.17
C ALA A 39 13.71 -16.42 -15.24
N GLY A 40 13.11 -16.94 -16.30
CA GLY A 40 12.46 -16.13 -17.32
C GLY A 40 11.33 -15.28 -16.76
N LEU A 41 10.40 -15.87 -16.01
CA LEU A 41 9.30 -15.14 -15.36
C LEU A 41 9.82 -14.04 -14.43
N VAL A 42 10.77 -14.37 -13.55
CA VAL A 42 11.33 -13.42 -12.58
C VAL A 42 12.12 -12.30 -13.27
N TYR A 43 12.70 -12.58 -14.42
CA TYR A 43 13.46 -11.58 -15.17
C TYR A 43 12.58 -10.71 -16.08
N PHE A 44 11.70 -11.32 -16.91
CA PHE A 44 10.94 -10.60 -17.93
C PHE A 44 9.67 -9.93 -17.38
N VAL A 45 8.89 -10.62 -16.54
CA VAL A 45 7.61 -10.08 -16.04
C VAL A 45 7.80 -8.75 -15.30
N PRO A 46 8.76 -8.59 -14.36
CA PRO A 46 8.95 -7.30 -13.68
C PRO A 46 9.40 -6.17 -14.61
N ARG A 47 10.21 -6.48 -15.63
CA ARG A 47 10.66 -5.46 -16.59
C ARG A 47 9.53 -5.00 -17.48
N LEU A 48 8.76 -5.94 -18.02
CA LEU A 48 7.61 -5.67 -18.86
C LEU A 48 6.54 -4.90 -18.08
N THR A 49 6.25 -5.31 -16.84
CA THR A 49 5.27 -4.67 -15.96
C THR A 49 5.66 -3.23 -15.66
N ARG A 50 6.91 -2.97 -15.30
CA ARG A 50 7.39 -1.60 -15.05
C ARG A 50 7.32 -0.72 -16.30
N TRP A 51 7.71 -1.26 -17.44
CA TRP A 51 7.63 -0.54 -18.71
C TRP A 51 6.18 -0.19 -19.05
N PHE A 52 5.25 -1.15 -18.91
CA PHE A 52 3.84 -0.94 -19.22
C PHE A 52 3.17 0.04 -18.25
N LEU A 53 3.34 -0.15 -16.94
CA LEU A 53 2.74 0.72 -15.92
C LEU A 53 3.28 2.17 -15.96
N ARG A 54 4.51 2.38 -16.45
CA ARG A 54 5.05 3.73 -16.68
C ARG A 54 4.44 4.41 -17.90
N ARG A 55 4.03 3.62 -18.89
CA ARG A 55 3.52 4.14 -20.17
C ARG A 55 2.01 4.39 -20.14
N TYR A 56 1.26 3.57 -19.44
CA TYR A 56 -0.20 3.57 -19.41
C TYR A 56 -0.70 3.71 -17.98
N SER A 57 -1.41 4.81 -17.71
CA SER A 57 -1.99 5.12 -16.38
C SER A 57 -3.45 4.65 -16.24
N ASP A 58 -4.12 4.29 -17.35
CA ASP A 58 -5.51 3.83 -17.33
C ASP A 58 -5.65 2.48 -16.64
N ALA A 59 -6.54 2.40 -15.64
CA ALA A 59 -6.75 1.21 -14.82
C ALA A 59 -7.28 0.00 -15.60
N VAL A 60 -8.10 0.23 -16.64
CA VAL A 60 -8.65 -0.85 -17.48
C VAL A 60 -7.55 -1.45 -18.35
N MET A 61 -6.70 -0.60 -18.95
CA MET A 61 -5.55 -1.06 -19.73
C MET A 61 -4.55 -1.83 -18.86
N GLN A 62 -4.31 -1.37 -17.65
CA GLN A 62 -3.46 -2.07 -16.68
C GLN A 62 -4.05 -3.42 -16.27
N PHE A 63 -5.37 -3.50 -16.08
CA PHE A 63 -6.07 -4.75 -15.77
C PHE A 63 -5.97 -5.77 -16.93
N LEU A 64 -6.21 -5.33 -18.17
CA LEU A 64 -6.05 -6.18 -19.35
C LEU A 64 -4.62 -6.69 -19.50
N PHE A 65 -3.64 -5.83 -19.23
CA PHE A 65 -2.22 -6.24 -19.23
C PHE A 65 -1.94 -7.33 -18.19
N VAL A 66 -2.44 -7.17 -16.96
CA VAL A 66 -2.27 -8.16 -15.88
C VAL A 66 -2.88 -9.50 -16.28
N LEU A 67 -4.11 -9.51 -16.82
CA LEU A 67 -4.73 -10.72 -17.33
C LEU A 67 -3.94 -11.34 -18.48
N GLY A 68 -3.46 -10.53 -19.41
CA GLY A 68 -2.64 -10.98 -20.54
C GLY A 68 -1.35 -11.68 -20.07
N VAL A 69 -0.64 -11.09 -19.10
CA VAL A 69 0.57 -11.70 -18.51
C VAL A 69 0.23 -13.01 -17.80
N LEU A 70 -0.87 -13.05 -17.05
CA LEU A 70 -1.33 -14.24 -16.33
C LEU A 70 -1.63 -15.40 -17.29
N PHE A 71 -2.45 -15.16 -18.31
CA PHE A 71 -2.81 -16.19 -19.29
C PHE A 71 -1.64 -16.62 -20.15
N PHE A 72 -0.78 -15.68 -20.56
CA PHE A 72 0.43 -16.01 -21.31
C PHE A 72 1.40 -16.87 -20.48
N SER A 73 1.57 -16.55 -19.21
CA SER A 73 2.40 -17.34 -18.29
C SER A 73 1.82 -18.74 -18.08
N ALA A 74 0.49 -18.87 -17.99
CA ALA A 74 -0.19 -20.15 -17.88
C ALA A 74 0.03 -21.01 -19.13
N ALA A 75 -0.19 -20.45 -20.32
CA ALA A 75 0.02 -21.13 -21.59
C ALA A 75 1.49 -21.56 -21.80
N LEU A 76 2.43 -20.70 -21.39
CA LEU A 76 3.85 -21.03 -21.47
C LEU A 76 4.23 -22.17 -20.49
N SER A 77 3.58 -22.21 -19.31
CA SER A 77 3.73 -23.30 -18.35
C SER A 77 3.29 -24.63 -18.94
N ASP A 78 2.09 -24.68 -19.55
CA ASP A 78 1.56 -25.88 -20.22
C ASP A 78 2.49 -26.35 -21.35
N ALA A 79 3.03 -25.45 -22.16
CA ALA A 79 3.95 -25.78 -23.25
C ALA A 79 5.26 -26.45 -22.79
N ILE A 80 5.66 -26.25 -21.53
CA ILE A 80 6.87 -26.84 -20.93
C ILE A 80 6.56 -28.19 -20.26
N GLY A 81 5.29 -28.55 -20.13
CA GLY A 81 4.82 -29.74 -19.44
C GLY A 81 4.54 -29.52 -17.94
N LEU A 82 4.34 -28.26 -17.55
CA LEU A 82 3.84 -27.87 -16.24
C LEU A 82 2.38 -27.49 -16.36
N GLU A 83 1.58 -27.73 -15.35
CA GLU A 83 0.19 -27.27 -15.32
C GLU A 83 0.08 -25.75 -15.42
N GLY A 84 -0.88 -25.23 -16.20
CA GLY A 84 -1.09 -23.79 -16.40
C GLY A 84 -1.37 -23.02 -15.11
N ILE A 85 -1.95 -23.70 -14.11
CA ILE A 85 -2.17 -23.17 -12.76
C ILE A 85 -0.85 -22.67 -12.13
N PHE A 86 0.24 -23.41 -12.37
CA PHE A 86 1.57 -23.05 -11.89
C PHE A 86 2.04 -21.72 -12.47
N GLY A 87 1.91 -21.56 -13.78
CA GLY A 87 2.29 -20.33 -14.48
C GLY A 87 1.48 -19.12 -14.04
N ALA A 88 0.17 -19.26 -13.92
CA ALA A 88 -0.73 -18.22 -13.42
C ALA A 88 -0.37 -17.81 -11.99
N PHE A 89 -0.11 -18.77 -11.11
CA PHE A 89 0.25 -18.51 -9.72
C PHE A 89 1.55 -17.72 -9.60
N PHE A 90 2.61 -18.12 -10.31
CA PHE A 90 3.90 -17.43 -10.24
C PHE A 90 3.87 -16.04 -10.85
N SER A 91 3.20 -15.88 -11.98
CA SER A 91 3.04 -14.54 -12.57
C SER A 91 2.24 -13.62 -11.65
N GLY A 92 1.18 -14.10 -11.01
CA GLY A 92 0.42 -13.37 -10.01
C GLY A 92 1.26 -12.97 -8.80
N LEU A 93 2.10 -13.88 -8.29
CA LEU A 93 3.01 -13.60 -7.18
C LEU A 93 4.03 -12.50 -7.52
N ILE A 94 4.57 -12.53 -8.73
CA ILE A 94 5.52 -11.51 -9.22
C ILE A 94 4.81 -10.17 -9.41
N LEU A 95 3.62 -10.17 -10.01
CA LEU A 95 2.82 -8.97 -10.29
C LEU A 95 2.32 -8.30 -9.02
N ASN A 96 2.03 -9.06 -7.96
CA ASN A 96 1.53 -8.54 -6.67
C ASN A 96 2.39 -7.40 -6.10
N ARG A 97 3.71 -7.43 -6.35
CA ARG A 97 4.63 -6.37 -5.91
C ARG A 97 4.35 -5.02 -6.59
N PHE A 98 3.79 -5.01 -7.80
CA PHE A 98 3.56 -3.81 -8.61
C PHE A 98 2.13 -3.28 -8.51
N ILE A 99 1.27 -3.96 -7.76
CA ILE A 99 -0.15 -3.62 -7.63
C ILE A 99 -0.40 -3.22 -6.17
N PRO A 100 -0.48 -1.90 -5.89
CA PRO A 100 -0.80 -1.43 -4.55
C PRO A 100 -2.20 -1.90 -4.14
N ARG A 101 -2.35 -2.25 -2.85
CA ARG A 101 -3.64 -2.73 -2.30
C ARG A 101 -4.76 -1.72 -2.47
N LEU A 102 -4.43 -0.43 -2.33
CA LEU A 102 -5.36 0.70 -2.49
C LEU A 102 -5.18 1.31 -3.88
N SER A 103 -5.61 0.60 -4.91
CA SER A 103 -5.55 1.10 -6.28
C SER A 103 -6.77 0.69 -7.09
N PRO A 104 -7.17 1.49 -8.10
CA PRO A 104 -8.23 1.10 -9.02
C PRO A 104 -7.96 -0.24 -9.69
N LEU A 105 -6.71 -0.53 -10.01
CA LEU A 105 -6.30 -1.81 -10.61
C LEU A 105 -6.58 -2.99 -9.67
N MET A 106 -6.26 -2.88 -8.37
CA MET A 106 -6.55 -3.94 -7.38
C MET A 106 -8.06 -4.18 -7.26
N ASN A 107 -8.86 -3.10 -7.23
CA ASN A 107 -10.33 -3.24 -7.20
C ASN A 107 -10.88 -3.98 -8.41
N HIS A 108 -10.36 -3.72 -9.62
CA HIS A 108 -10.79 -4.45 -10.82
C HIS A 108 -10.41 -5.93 -10.73
N ILE A 109 -9.23 -6.25 -10.22
CA ILE A 109 -8.76 -7.64 -10.03
C ILE A 109 -9.64 -8.35 -9.00
N GLU A 110 -9.87 -7.74 -7.84
CA GLU A 110 -10.69 -8.31 -6.77
C GLU A 110 -12.15 -8.45 -7.20
N PHE A 111 -12.73 -7.45 -7.84
CA PHE A 111 -14.09 -7.51 -8.34
C PHE A 111 -14.25 -8.66 -9.36
N THR A 112 -13.39 -8.73 -10.36
CA THR A 112 -13.48 -9.77 -11.41
C THR A 112 -13.22 -11.16 -10.81
N GLY A 113 -12.26 -11.28 -9.90
CA GLY A 113 -11.98 -12.52 -9.19
C GLY A 113 -13.18 -12.99 -8.39
N ASN A 114 -13.75 -12.13 -7.55
CA ASN A 114 -14.84 -12.48 -6.64
C ASN A 114 -16.20 -12.60 -7.33
N ALA A 115 -16.47 -11.78 -8.35
CA ALA A 115 -17.77 -11.76 -9.01
C ALA A 115 -17.87 -12.76 -10.17
N LEU A 116 -16.77 -13.12 -10.81
CA LEU A 116 -16.78 -13.96 -12.01
C LEU A 116 -15.97 -15.26 -11.84
N PHE A 117 -14.67 -15.18 -11.61
CA PHE A 117 -13.80 -16.37 -11.68
C PHE A 117 -14.04 -17.34 -10.51
N ILE A 118 -14.15 -16.86 -9.28
CA ILE A 118 -14.36 -17.72 -8.11
C ILE A 118 -15.73 -18.41 -8.16
N PRO A 119 -16.86 -17.71 -8.36
CA PRO A 119 -18.17 -18.37 -8.48
C PRO A 119 -18.24 -19.36 -9.66
N TYR A 120 -17.72 -18.99 -10.82
CA TYR A 120 -17.68 -19.87 -11.98
C TYR A 120 -16.91 -21.17 -11.69
N PHE A 121 -15.74 -21.05 -11.05
CA PHE A 121 -14.92 -22.19 -10.65
C PHE A 121 -15.65 -23.08 -9.63
N LEU A 122 -16.25 -22.47 -8.59
CA LEU A 122 -16.96 -23.22 -7.55
C LEU A 122 -18.20 -23.93 -8.07
N ILE A 123 -18.96 -23.30 -8.97
CA ILE A 123 -20.11 -23.93 -9.63
C ILE A 123 -19.64 -25.10 -10.49
N GLY A 124 -18.59 -24.89 -11.30
CA GLY A 124 -18.03 -25.94 -12.15
C GLY A 124 -17.57 -27.15 -11.34
N VAL A 125 -16.89 -26.92 -10.22
CA VAL A 125 -16.49 -28.00 -9.31
C VAL A 125 -17.70 -28.64 -8.64
N GLY A 126 -18.67 -27.84 -8.20
CA GLY A 126 -19.90 -28.35 -7.56
C GLY A 126 -20.69 -29.30 -8.46
N MET A 127 -20.68 -29.06 -9.77
CA MET A 127 -21.32 -29.95 -10.75
C MET A 127 -20.63 -31.32 -10.93
N LEU A 128 -19.36 -31.41 -10.55
CA LEU A 128 -18.60 -32.66 -10.61
C LEU A 128 -18.79 -33.54 -9.37
N ILE A 129 -19.39 -33.00 -8.30
CA ILE A 129 -19.57 -33.72 -7.05
C ILE A 129 -20.80 -34.62 -7.13
N ASN A 130 -20.58 -35.92 -6.95
CA ASN A 130 -21.67 -36.87 -6.82
C ASN A 130 -22.04 -37.07 -5.34
N VAL A 131 -23.01 -36.24 -4.87
CA VAL A 131 -23.46 -36.29 -3.47
C VAL A 131 -24.07 -37.67 -3.09
N ARG A 132 -24.63 -38.38 -4.06
CA ARG A 132 -25.28 -39.68 -3.84
C ARG A 132 -24.26 -40.77 -3.48
N SER A 133 -23.07 -40.72 -4.11
CA SER A 133 -22.00 -41.68 -3.83
C SER A 133 -21.46 -41.61 -2.40
N LEU A 134 -21.66 -40.48 -1.69
CA LEU A 134 -21.26 -40.33 -0.29
C LEU A 134 -22.04 -41.26 0.67
N PHE A 135 -23.23 -41.72 0.25
CA PHE A 135 -24.10 -42.58 1.06
C PHE A 135 -24.05 -44.05 0.60
N GLU A 136 -23.28 -44.38 -0.42
CA GLU A 136 -23.27 -45.72 -1.03
C GLU A 136 -22.26 -46.72 -0.39
N GLY A 137 -21.47 -46.30 0.64
CA GLY A 137 -20.55 -47.24 1.28
C GLY A 137 -19.85 -46.75 2.54
N THR A 138 -19.61 -47.62 3.48
CA THR A 138 -18.86 -47.35 4.73
C THR A 138 -17.38 -47.03 4.48
N HIS A 139 -16.81 -47.50 3.38
CA HIS A 139 -15.42 -47.28 3.00
C HIS A 139 -15.15 -45.80 2.73
N ILE A 140 -16.07 -45.09 2.03
CA ILE A 140 -15.96 -43.68 1.70
C ILE A 140 -15.91 -42.82 2.98
N ILE A 141 -16.69 -43.18 4.00
CA ILE A 141 -16.71 -42.46 5.28
C ILE A 141 -15.33 -42.51 5.94
N TRP A 142 -14.65 -43.65 5.90
CA TRP A 142 -13.29 -43.78 6.45
C TRP A 142 -12.26 -42.97 5.69
N VAL A 143 -12.35 -42.93 4.36
CA VAL A 143 -11.47 -42.12 3.53
C VAL A 143 -11.66 -40.63 3.85
N VAL A 144 -12.92 -40.16 3.90
CA VAL A 144 -13.24 -38.78 4.27
C VAL A 144 -12.70 -38.43 5.65
N LEU A 145 -12.95 -39.30 6.64
CA LEU A 145 -12.51 -39.07 8.01
C LEU A 145 -10.99 -39.00 8.13
N CYS A 146 -10.26 -39.86 7.43
CA CYS A 146 -8.79 -39.82 7.36
C CYS A 146 -8.32 -38.50 6.72
N ILE A 147 -8.90 -38.09 5.60
CA ILE A 147 -8.51 -36.86 4.90
C ILE A 147 -8.75 -35.64 5.79
N VAL A 148 -9.93 -35.54 6.43
CA VAL A 148 -10.26 -34.43 7.35
C VAL A 148 -9.33 -34.42 8.56
N PHE A 149 -9.12 -35.58 9.18
CA PHE A 149 -8.28 -35.69 10.36
C PHE A 149 -6.82 -35.29 10.09
N PHE A 150 -6.17 -35.90 9.11
CA PHE A 150 -4.76 -35.62 8.80
C PHE A 150 -4.57 -34.20 8.24
N GLY A 151 -5.51 -33.71 7.42
CA GLY A 151 -5.50 -32.35 6.90
C GLY A 151 -5.59 -31.28 7.99
N THR A 152 -6.42 -31.53 9.03
CA THR A 152 -6.62 -30.58 10.13
C THR A 152 -5.53 -30.70 11.18
N VAL A 153 -5.19 -31.92 11.62
CA VAL A 153 -4.18 -32.17 12.67
C VAL A 153 -2.80 -31.73 12.22
N GLY A 154 -2.41 -32.00 10.97
CA GLY A 154 -1.12 -31.57 10.44
C GLY A 154 -0.94 -30.05 10.49
N LYS A 155 -1.97 -29.28 10.14
CA LYS A 155 -1.95 -27.81 10.23
C LYS A 155 -2.01 -27.30 11.66
N ALA A 156 -2.76 -27.97 12.56
CA ALA A 156 -2.78 -27.63 13.97
C ALA A 156 -1.39 -27.80 14.60
N VAL A 157 -0.75 -28.95 14.38
CA VAL A 157 0.61 -29.22 14.86
C VAL A 157 1.59 -28.17 14.33
N ALA A 158 1.54 -27.84 13.04
CA ALA A 158 2.41 -26.84 12.45
C ALA A 158 2.20 -25.44 13.06
N ALA A 159 0.95 -25.01 13.26
CA ALA A 159 0.61 -23.70 13.82
C ALA A 159 1.05 -23.56 15.28
N TYR A 160 0.78 -24.58 16.11
CA TYR A 160 1.18 -24.55 17.53
C TYR A 160 2.68 -24.76 17.72
N LEU A 161 3.33 -25.57 16.88
CA LEU A 161 4.79 -25.71 16.88
C LEU A 161 5.47 -24.39 16.49
N ALA A 162 4.97 -23.71 15.47
CA ALA A 162 5.44 -22.37 15.11
C ALA A 162 5.21 -21.38 16.27
N GLY A 163 4.03 -21.42 16.90
CA GLY A 163 3.74 -20.61 18.08
C GLY A 163 4.72 -20.83 19.22
N PHE A 164 5.06 -22.08 19.49
CA PHE A 164 6.05 -22.45 20.49
C PHE A 164 7.47 -21.98 20.11
N LEU A 165 7.90 -22.22 18.87
CA LEU A 165 9.23 -21.87 18.39
C LEU A 165 9.48 -20.37 18.38
N PHE A 166 8.47 -19.58 17.96
CA PHE A 166 8.54 -18.13 17.90
C PHE A 166 8.03 -17.43 19.18
N ARG A 167 7.74 -18.19 20.23
CA ARG A 167 7.23 -17.69 21.53
C ARG A 167 6.01 -16.77 21.39
N LEU A 168 5.08 -17.11 20.50
CA LEU A 168 3.86 -16.36 20.30
C LEU A 168 2.88 -16.58 21.46
N LYS A 169 2.06 -15.57 21.77
CA LYS A 169 0.92 -15.73 22.68
C LYS A 169 -0.04 -16.79 22.12
N ARG A 170 -0.74 -17.49 22.99
CA ARG A 170 -1.65 -18.59 22.60
C ARG A 170 -2.74 -18.12 21.63
N GLU A 171 -3.26 -16.91 21.83
CA GLU A 171 -4.26 -16.29 20.95
C GLU A 171 -3.73 -16.08 19.52
N MET A 172 -2.45 -15.75 19.39
CA MET A 172 -1.79 -15.63 18.07
C MET A 172 -1.59 -17.00 17.41
N SER A 173 -1.30 -18.05 18.18
CA SER A 173 -1.19 -19.42 17.67
C SER A 173 -2.55 -19.96 17.22
N ASP A 174 -3.62 -19.66 17.98
CA ASP A 174 -5.00 -19.98 17.61
C ASP A 174 -5.39 -19.24 16.31
N MET A 175 -5.01 -17.96 16.18
CA MET A 175 -5.23 -17.18 14.97
C MET A 175 -4.47 -17.77 13.78
N LEU A 176 -3.20 -18.15 13.97
CA LEU A 176 -2.37 -18.77 12.93
C LEU A 176 -2.99 -20.09 12.46
N PHE A 177 -3.44 -20.95 13.39
CA PHE A 177 -4.16 -22.17 13.05
C PHE A 177 -5.47 -21.87 12.31
N GLY A 178 -6.31 -20.98 12.85
CA GLY A 178 -7.57 -20.57 12.21
C GLY A 178 -7.37 -20.13 10.76
N LEU A 179 -6.48 -19.17 10.51
CA LEU A 179 -6.21 -18.64 9.18
C LEU A 179 -5.60 -19.63 8.19
N THR A 180 -4.86 -20.64 8.69
CA THR A 180 -4.18 -21.62 7.84
C THR A 180 -4.93 -22.94 7.70
N SER A 181 -5.90 -23.24 8.56
CA SER A 181 -6.60 -24.54 8.59
C SER A 181 -7.58 -24.70 7.42
N ALA A 182 -8.20 -23.63 6.93
CA ALA A 182 -9.09 -23.69 5.80
C ALA A 182 -8.39 -24.23 4.54
N HIS A 183 -8.99 -25.25 3.93
CA HIS A 183 -8.66 -25.69 2.60
C HIS A 183 -9.60 -24.99 1.62
N ALA A 184 -9.07 -24.64 0.46
CA ALA A 184 -9.80 -23.86 -0.53
C ALA A 184 -9.51 -24.35 -1.95
N ALA A 185 -9.74 -23.51 -2.94
CA ALA A 185 -9.62 -23.78 -4.35
C ALA A 185 -8.31 -24.51 -4.76
N GLY A 186 -7.21 -24.28 -4.06
CA GLY A 186 -5.94 -24.97 -4.35
C GLY A 186 -6.01 -26.50 -4.15
N ALA A 187 -6.73 -26.98 -3.14
CA ALA A 187 -6.91 -28.41 -2.92
C ALA A 187 -7.78 -29.03 -4.03
N ILE A 188 -8.85 -28.34 -4.41
CA ILE A 188 -9.72 -28.78 -5.51
C ILE A 188 -8.95 -28.83 -6.83
N ALA A 189 -8.17 -27.78 -7.12
CA ALA A 189 -7.37 -27.71 -8.34
C ALA A 189 -6.39 -28.91 -8.47
N MET A 190 -5.72 -29.29 -7.38
CA MET A 190 -4.83 -30.46 -7.37
C MET A 190 -5.58 -31.76 -7.64
N VAL A 191 -6.77 -31.94 -7.05
CA VAL A 191 -7.58 -33.14 -7.28
C VAL A 191 -8.08 -33.20 -8.73
N MET A 192 -8.47 -32.06 -9.28
CA MET A 192 -8.90 -31.98 -10.69
C MET A 192 -7.80 -32.38 -11.66
N VAL A 193 -6.54 -32.08 -11.35
CA VAL A 193 -5.39 -32.56 -12.11
C VAL A 193 -5.23 -34.08 -11.95
N GLY A 194 -5.32 -34.59 -10.72
CA GLY A 194 -5.20 -36.04 -10.45
C GLY A 194 -6.32 -36.89 -11.07
N LEU A 195 -7.54 -36.33 -11.21
CA LEU A 195 -8.65 -36.99 -11.91
C LEU A 195 -8.43 -37.10 -13.42
N LYS A 196 -7.58 -36.28 -14.01
CA LYS A 196 -7.23 -36.30 -15.45
C LYS A 196 -5.98 -37.12 -15.72
N LEU A 197 -5.20 -37.46 -14.71
CA LEU A 197 -3.94 -38.18 -14.87
C LEU A 197 -4.20 -39.67 -14.91
N GLU A 198 -4.00 -40.28 -16.09
CA GLU A 198 -4.08 -41.71 -16.35
C GLU A 198 -2.76 -42.36 -15.90
N VAL A 199 -2.84 -43.31 -14.97
CA VAL A 199 -1.71 -44.06 -14.37
C VAL A 199 -1.50 -45.36 -15.12
N ALA A 200 -2.60 -45.99 -15.54
CA ALA A 200 -2.62 -47.18 -16.38
C ALA A 200 -3.82 -47.08 -17.35
N PRO A 201 -3.86 -47.82 -18.46
CA PRO A 201 -4.96 -47.73 -19.41
C PRO A 201 -6.33 -47.90 -18.72
N GLY A 202 -7.10 -46.78 -18.66
CA GLY A 202 -8.40 -46.72 -17.98
C GLY A 202 -8.38 -46.51 -16.47
N GLU A 203 -7.21 -46.37 -15.82
CA GLU A 203 -7.09 -46.09 -14.39
C GLU A 203 -6.53 -44.68 -14.18
N PHE A 204 -7.28 -43.83 -13.49
CA PHE A 204 -6.87 -42.47 -13.12
C PHE A 204 -6.23 -42.44 -11.74
N LEU A 205 -5.32 -41.47 -11.48
CA LEU A 205 -4.62 -41.33 -10.19
C LEU A 205 -5.59 -41.11 -9.03
N PHE A 206 -6.65 -40.34 -9.25
CA PHE A 206 -7.72 -40.12 -8.27
C PHE A 206 -9.05 -40.58 -8.87
N ASN A 207 -9.95 -41.01 -7.99
CA ASN A 207 -11.32 -41.35 -8.32
C ASN A 207 -12.30 -40.31 -7.73
N ASP A 208 -13.56 -40.42 -8.05
CA ASP A 208 -14.63 -39.53 -7.57
C ASP A 208 -14.76 -39.56 -6.03
N GLU A 209 -14.37 -40.65 -5.37
CA GLU A 209 -14.39 -40.76 -3.90
C GLU A 209 -13.41 -39.77 -3.26
N VAL A 210 -12.22 -39.60 -3.83
CA VAL A 210 -11.21 -38.64 -3.34
C VAL A 210 -11.70 -37.21 -3.54
N LEU A 211 -12.34 -36.91 -4.68
CA LEU A 211 -12.94 -35.60 -4.92
C LEU A 211 -14.01 -35.27 -3.86
N ASN A 212 -14.93 -36.19 -3.66
CA ASN A 212 -15.98 -36.06 -2.66
C ASN A 212 -15.41 -35.89 -1.24
N GLY A 213 -14.39 -36.68 -0.89
CA GLY A 213 -13.68 -36.58 0.41
C GLY A 213 -13.03 -35.22 0.62
N ILE A 214 -12.42 -34.65 -0.40
CA ILE A 214 -11.77 -33.33 -0.30
C ILE A 214 -12.80 -32.20 -0.20
N VAL A 215 -13.92 -32.28 -0.89
CA VAL A 215 -14.98 -31.26 -0.74
C VAL A 215 -15.55 -31.26 0.68
N ILE A 216 -15.78 -32.43 1.26
CA ILE A 216 -16.22 -32.54 2.66
C ILE A 216 -15.14 -31.98 3.60
N MET A 217 -13.87 -32.30 3.35
CA MET A 217 -12.76 -31.73 4.11
C MET A 217 -12.77 -30.20 4.06
N ILE A 218 -13.00 -29.61 2.88
CA ILE A 218 -13.09 -28.15 2.72
C ILE A 218 -14.22 -27.60 3.60
N LEU A 219 -15.40 -28.20 3.55
CA LEU A 219 -16.55 -27.76 4.35
C LEU A 219 -16.22 -27.76 5.84
N PHE A 220 -15.72 -28.87 6.39
CA PHE A 220 -15.38 -28.97 7.80
C PHE A 220 -14.24 -28.02 8.21
N THR A 221 -13.18 -27.94 7.39
CA THR A 221 -12.05 -27.07 7.70
C THR A 221 -12.39 -25.59 7.61
N CYS A 222 -13.29 -25.18 6.73
CA CYS A 222 -13.81 -23.81 6.67
C CYS A 222 -14.64 -23.46 7.92
N ILE A 223 -15.49 -24.37 8.40
CA ILE A 223 -16.26 -24.17 9.63
C ILE A 223 -15.29 -24.03 10.82
N ILE A 224 -14.34 -24.95 10.99
CA ILE A 224 -13.35 -24.90 12.08
C ILE A 224 -12.54 -23.60 12.00
N SER A 225 -12.05 -23.24 10.82
CA SER A 225 -11.29 -22.02 10.56
C SER A 225 -12.06 -20.78 11.00
N SER A 226 -13.33 -20.67 10.60
CA SER A 226 -14.18 -19.52 10.93
C SER A 226 -14.34 -19.35 12.44
N PHE A 227 -14.71 -20.41 13.14
CA PHE A 227 -14.91 -20.37 14.60
C PHE A 227 -13.62 -20.05 15.36
N VAL A 228 -12.49 -20.68 14.99
CA VAL A 228 -11.21 -20.47 15.69
C VAL A 228 -10.69 -19.05 15.43
N THR A 229 -10.75 -18.58 14.17
CA THR A 229 -10.31 -17.23 13.81
C THR A 229 -11.12 -16.16 14.51
N GLU A 230 -12.44 -16.30 14.53
CA GLU A 230 -13.33 -15.33 15.20
C GLU A 230 -13.04 -15.24 16.70
N ARG A 231 -12.92 -16.38 17.40
CA ARG A 231 -12.58 -16.41 18.83
C ARG A 231 -11.21 -15.83 19.12
N ALA A 232 -10.20 -16.15 18.29
CA ALA A 232 -8.86 -15.63 18.45
C ALA A 232 -8.84 -14.10 18.22
N ALA A 233 -9.54 -13.61 17.19
CA ALA A 233 -9.64 -12.17 16.89
C ALA A 233 -10.32 -11.40 18.03
N GLN A 234 -11.39 -11.94 18.61
CA GLN A 234 -12.05 -11.32 19.77
C GLN A 234 -11.12 -11.20 20.97
N LYS A 235 -10.35 -12.26 21.30
CA LYS A 235 -9.39 -12.25 22.40
C LYS A 235 -8.27 -11.24 22.16
N ILE A 236 -7.70 -11.19 20.96
CA ILE A 236 -6.65 -10.24 20.60
C ILE A 236 -7.16 -8.80 20.75
N ARG A 237 -8.37 -8.49 20.26
CA ARG A 237 -8.98 -7.16 20.41
C ARG A 237 -9.21 -6.75 21.87
N LEU A 238 -9.53 -7.70 22.76
CA LEU A 238 -9.70 -7.41 24.19
C LEU A 238 -8.35 -7.10 24.84
N THR A 239 -7.30 -7.82 24.47
CA THR A 239 -5.94 -7.59 24.98
C THR A 239 -5.35 -6.25 24.49
N GLU A 240 -5.63 -5.85 23.23
CA GLU A 240 -5.19 -4.54 22.70
C GLU A 240 -5.90 -3.35 23.36
N LYS A 241 -7.12 -3.54 23.90
CA LYS A 241 -7.82 -2.47 24.63
C LYS A 241 -7.25 -2.19 26.03
N GLU A 242 -6.47 -3.11 26.58
CA GLU A 242 -5.83 -2.94 27.89
C GLU A 242 -4.45 -2.25 27.82
N GLU A 243 -3.85 -2.10 26.65
CA GLU A 243 -2.64 -1.29 26.50
C GLU A 243 -3.00 0.21 26.49
N PRO A 244 -2.34 1.06 27.33
CA PRO A 244 -2.64 2.48 27.35
C PRO A 244 -2.41 3.06 25.96
N GLU A 245 -3.44 3.76 25.43
CA GLU A 245 -3.38 4.54 24.20
C GLU A 245 -2.25 5.58 24.26
N MET A 246 -1.03 5.15 23.94
CA MET A 246 0.01 6.10 23.61
C MET A 246 -0.35 6.72 22.26
N VAL A 247 -0.75 7.98 22.34
CA VAL A 247 -1.08 8.86 21.21
C VAL A 247 -2.39 8.48 20.51
N ARG A 248 -3.47 9.15 20.89
CA ARG A 248 -4.70 9.25 20.11
C ARG A 248 -4.31 9.70 18.70
N THR A 249 -4.27 8.77 17.75
CA THR A 249 -4.26 9.14 16.33
C THR A 249 -5.55 9.89 16.08
N ASP A 250 -5.43 11.14 15.68
CA ASP A 250 -6.52 12.00 15.24
C ASP A 250 -7.46 11.19 14.30
N ASN A 251 -8.67 10.91 14.76
CA ASN A 251 -9.69 10.24 13.95
C ASN A 251 -10.19 11.13 12.80
N ASP A 252 -9.62 12.33 12.65
CA ASP A 252 -10.04 13.35 11.70
C ASP A 252 -9.03 13.54 10.57
N GLU A 253 -8.78 12.48 9.84
CA GLU A 253 -8.00 12.59 8.62
C GLU A 253 -8.88 13.03 7.46
N ARG A 254 -8.80 14.29 7.06
CA ARG A 254 -9.38 14.78 5.82
C ARG A 254 -8.28 15.48 5.00
N ILE A 255 -7.90 14.86 3.90
CA ILE A 255 -6.82 15.35 3.03
C ILE A 255 -7.42 16.24 1.96
N LEU A 256 -6.94 17.50 1.87
CA LEU A 256 -7.25 18.42 0.80
C LEU A 256 -6.20 18.32 -0.31
N ILE A 257 -6.66 18.13 -1.54
CA ILE A 257 -5.83 17.94 -2.73
C ILE A 257 -6.09 19.09 -3.71
N PRO A 258 -5.34 20.20 -3.63
CA PRO A 258 -5.43 21.25 -4.63
C PRO A 258 -4.78 20.81 -5.94
N VAL A 259 -5.56 20.80 -7.03
CA VAL A 259 -5.10 20.40 -8.37
C VAL A 259 -5.41 21.46 -9.39
N LYS A 260 -4.46 21.70 -10.30
CA LYS A 260 -4.62 22.62 -11.44
C LYS A 260 -4.34 21.93 -12.76
N TYR A 261 -3.37 21.04 -12.82
CA TYR A 261 -2.88 20.43 -14.06
C TYR A 261 -3.25 18.94 -14.11
N PRO A 262 -3.91 18.50 -15.20
CA PRO A 262 -4.34 17.10 -15.35
C PRO A 262 -3.19 16.09 -15.26
N GLU A 263 -2.04 16.44 -15.82
CA GLU A 263 -0.88 15.54 -15.89
C GLU A 263 -0.32 15.09 -14.53
N TYR A 264 -0.62 15.84 -13.44
CA TYR A 264 -0.15 15.51 -12.09
C TYR A 264 -1.27 15.03 -11.15
N ALA A 265 -2.52 15.21 -11.57
CA ALA A 265 -3.69 15.02 -10.73
C ALA A 265 -3.84 13.58 -10.26
N ASP A 266 -3.69 12.61 -11.15
CA ASP A 266 -3.82 11.18 -10.88
C ASP A 266 -2.76 10.68 -9.89
N ASN A 267 -1.53 11.15 -10.06
CA ASN A 267 -0.43 10.80 -9.17
C ASN A 267 -0.61 11.39 -7.76
N LEU A 268 -1.14 12.62 -7.65
CA LEU A 268 -1.44 13.25 -6.36
C LEU A 268 -2.59 12.55 -5.65
N LEU A 269 -3.64 12.17 -6.37
CA LEU A 269 -4.72 11.38 -5.82
C LEU A 269 -4.22 10.03 -5.32
N SER A 270 -3.41 9.33 -6.11
CA SER A 270 -2.81 8.04 -5.73
C SER A 270 -1.96 8.18 -4.48
N LEU A 271 -1.15 9.25 -4.36
CA LEU A 271 -0.35 9.53 -3.17
C LEU A 271 -1.25 9.73 -1.94
N ALA A 272 -2.29 10.56 -2.05
CA ALA A 272 -3.21 10.82 -0.95
C ALA A 272 -3.95 9.55 -0.51
N ILE A 273 -4.38 8.71 -1.47
CA ILE A 273 -5.01 7.41 -1.19
C ILE A 273 -4.06 6.49 -0.41
N MET A 274 -2.78 6.40 -0.82
CA MET A 274 -1.81 5.53 -0.15
C MET A 274 -1.38 6.03 1.24
N MET A 275 -1.48 7.33 1.50
CA MET A 275 -1.13 7.93 2.79
C MET A 275 -2.29 7.90 3.80
N ARG A 276 -3.54 7.75 3.34
CA ARG A 276 -4.74 7.79 4.20
C ARG A 276 -4.84 6.55 5.11
N ASN A 277 -5.67 6.66 6.14
CA ASN A 277 -6.08 5.53 6.96
C ASN A 277 -7.32 4.86 6.35
N GLU A 278 -7.18 3.62 5.88
CA GLU A 278 -8.28 2.84 5.33
C GLU A 278 -9.42 2.60 6.32
N LYS A 279 -9.09 2.51 7.61
CA LYS A 279 -10.07 2.25 8.67
C LYS A 279 -10.99 3.44 8.91
N LEU A 280 -10.56 4.64 8.52
CA LEU A 280 -11.35 5.86 8.60
C LEU A 280 -12.04 6.06 7.24
N ARG A 281 -13.37 6.10 7.24
CA ARG A 281 -14.17 6.36 6.04
C ARG A 281 -14.24 7.86 5.69
N ASN A 282 -13.20 8.62 6.04
CA ASN A 282 -13.16 10.04 5.78
C ASN A 282 -12.94 10.32 4.29
N GLU A 283 -13.62 11.34 3.80
CA GLU A 283 -13.60 11.75 2.40
C GLU A 283 -12.30 12.50 2.07
N LEU A 284 -11.76 12.26 0.88
CA LEU A 284 -10.77 13.14 0.28
C LEU A 284 -11.47 14.39 -0.29
N VAL A 285 -10.79 15.52 -0.28
CA VAL A 285 -11.32 16.76 -0.84
C VAL A 285 -10.48 17.18 -2.04
N GLY A 286 -11.04 17.06 -3.23
CA GLY A 286 -10.46 17.60 -4.47
C GLY A 286 -10.83 19.06 -4.66
N LEU A 287 -9.83 19.91 -4.81
CA LEU A 287 -10.03 21.34 -4.97
C LEU A 287 -9.37 21.85 -6.24
N ASN A 288 -10.11 22.57 -7.06
CA ASN A 288 -9.55 23.40 -8.12
C ASN A 288 -9.84 24.86 -7.79
N VAL A 289 -8.80 25.70 -7.76
CA VAL A 289 -8.96 27.15 -7.51
C VAL A 289 -8.63 27.92 -8.78
N VAL A 290 -9.58 28.69 -9.24
CA VAL A 290 -9.53 29.50 -10.47
C VAL A 290 -9.38 30.95 -10.10
N TYR A 291 -8.58 31.71 -10.86
CA TYR A 291 -8.52 33.16 -10.71
C TYR A 291 -9.82 33.81 -11.15
N ASP A 292 -10.20 34.89 -10.44
CA ASP A 292 -11.30 35.77 -10.81
C ASP A 292 -10.82 36.72 -11.91
N ASP A 293 -10.81 36.21 -13.14
CA ASP A 293 -10.38 36.94 -14.34
C ASP A 293 -11.36 36.73 -15.53
N VAL A 294 -11.05 37.31 -16.67
CA VAL A 294 -11.89 37.24 -17.88
C VAL A 294 -12.14 35.79 -18.34
N ASN A 295 -11.26 34.88 -18.02
CA ASN A 295 -11.34 33.45 -18.39
C ASN A 295 -11.92 32.58 -17.26
N ALA A 296 -12.41 33.19 -16.18
CA ALA A 296 -12.88 32.47 -15.00
C ALA A 296 -13.90 31.36 -15.32
N THR A 297 -14.86 31.65 -16.21
CA THR A 297 -15.91 30.69 -16.61
C THR A 297 -15.34 29.48 -17.35
N VAL A 298 -14.41 29.71 -18.29
CA VAL A 298 -13.76 28.60 -19.04
C VAL A 298 -12.91 27.78 -18.13
N ASN A 299 -12.05 28.40 -17.32
CA ASN A 299 -11.19 27.75 -16.36
C ASN A 299 -11.98 26.96 -15.28
N GLN A 300 -13.18 27.44 -14.92
CA GLN A 300 -14.08 26.76 -13.99
C GLN A 300 -14.63 25.46 -14.59
N GLU A 301 -14.99 25.48 -15.87
CA GLU A 301 -15.46 24.28 -16.56
C GLU A 301 -14.35 23.24 -16.72
N GLU A 302 -13.15 23.66 -17.13
CA GLU A 302 -11.97 22.79 -17.17
C GLU A 302 -11.66 22.20 -15.79
N GLY A 303 -11.73 23.01 -14.74
CA GLY A 303 -11.55 22.58 -13.35
C GLY A 303 -12.60 21.54 -12.92
N ARG A 304 -13.86 21.70 -13.36
CA ARG A 304 -14.93 20.75 -13.09
C ARG A 304 -14.65 19.40 -13.75
N HIS A 305 -14.34 19.39 -15.02
CA HIS A 305 -13.99 18.15 -15.75
C HIS A 305 -12.79 17.41 -15.14
N LEU A 306 -11.77 18.17 -14.72
CA LEU A 306 -10.62 17.59 -14.02
C LEU A 306 -11.02 16.92 -12.70
N LEU A 307 -11.85 17.58 -11.91
CA LEU A 307 -12.30 17.05 -10.63
C LEU A 307 -13.28 15.88 -10.78
N GLU A 308 -14.15 15.87 -11.80
CA GLU A 308 -14.99 14.74 -12.13
C GLU A 308 -14.17 13.50 -12.51
N HIS A 309 -13.07 13.69 -13.27
CA HIS A 309 -12.14 12.61 -13.56
C HIS A 309 -11.52 12.03 -12.29
N LEU A 310 -11.00 12.87 -11.39
CA LEU A 310 -10.44 12.44 -10.11
C LEU A 310 -11.47 11.75 -9.21
N GLN A 311 -12.71 12.25 -9.19
CA GLN A 311 -13.79 11.62 -8.41
C GLN A 311 -14.10 10.22 -8.92
N LYS A 312 -14.13 10.01 -10.24
CA LYS A 312 -14.30 8.68 -10.84
C LYS A 312 -13.17 7.74 -10.46
N GLN A 313 -11.92 8.22 -10.49
CA GLN A 313 -10.76 7.44 -10.06
C GLN A 313 -10.80 7.10 -8.56
N ALA A 314 -11.14 8.06 -7.70
CA ALA A 314 -11.30 7.82 -6.27
C ALA A 314 -12.41 6.79 -5.99
N THR A 315 -13.53 6.89 -6.69
CA THR A 315 -14.65 5.94 -6.59
C THR A 315 -14.21 4.53 -7.04
N SER A 316 -13.43 4.42 -8.12
CA SER A 316 -12.91 3.12 -8.58
C SER A 316 -11.91 2.50 -7.60
N ALA A 317 -11.25 3.33 -6.76
CA ALA A 317 -10.44 2.88 -5.64
C ALA A 317 -11.24 2.69 -4.34
N ASN A 318 -12.58 2.76 -4.38
CA ASN A 318 -13.47 2.67 -3.23
C ASN A 318 -13.18 3.73 -2.14
N VAL A 319 -12.78 4.93 -2.57
CA VAL A 319 -12.46 6.05 -1.70
C VAL A 319 -13.47 7.18 -1.91
N PRO A 320 -14.23 7.58 -0.87
CA PRO A 320 -15.14 8.71 -1.00
C PRO A 320 -14.36 10.00 -1.23
N MET A 321 -14.81 10.81 -2.18
CA MET A 321 -14.20 12.09 -2.55
C MET A 321 -15.25 13.14 -2.81
N VAL A 322 -15.08 14.30 -2.17
CA VAL A 322 -15.87 15.51 -2.44
C VAL A 322 -15.02 16.45 -3.29
N THR A 323 -15.64 17.11 -4.25
CA THR A 323 -14.95 17.99 -5.19
C THR A 323 -15.53 19.39 -5.17
N GLN A 324 -14.66 20.41 -5.28
CA GLN A 324 -15.09 21.82 -5.34
C GLN A 324 -14.20 22.59 -6.30
N VAL A 325 -14.84 23.32 -7.23
CA VAL A 325 -14.18 24.41 -7.98
C VAL A 325 -14.47 25.72 -7.27
N ARG A 326 -13.46 26.52 -7.02
CA ARG A 326 -13.55 27.78 -6.29
C ARG A 326 -12.93 28.91 -7.09
N ILE A 327 -13.63 30.01 -7.23
CA ILE A 327 -13.09 31.25 -7.78
C ILE A 327 -12.50 32.07 -6.63
N ALA A 328 -11.29 32.58 -6.82
CA ALA A 328 -10.62 33.41 -5.83
C ALA A 328 -9.66 34.42 -6.49
N ALA A 329 -9.59 35.62 -5.93
CA ALA A 329 -8.61 36.62 -6.34
C ALA A 329 -7.16 36.21 -6.06
N ASN A 330 -6.97 35.29 -5.08
CA ASN A 330 -5.67 34.73 -4.72
C ASN A 330 -5.81 33.22 -4.45
N ILE A 331 -5.03 32.41 -5.16
CA ILE A 331 -5.09 30.93 -5.09
C ILE A 331 -4.79 30.43 -3.67
N ALA A 332 -3.76 30.97 -2.99
CA ALA A 332 -3.42 30.55 -1.63
C ALA A 332 -4.57 30.81 -0.64
N ASN A 333 -5.25 31.94 -0.77
CA ASN A 333 -6.42 32.25 0.06
C ASN A 333 -7.60 31.34 -0.29
N GLY A 334 -7.82 31.04 -1.57
CA GLY A 334 -8.84 30.06 -2.00
C GLY A 334 -8.63 28.70 -1.36
N ILE A 335 -7.39 28.21 -1.32
CA ILE A 335 -7.02 26.95 -0.66
C ILE A 335 -7.23 27.02 0.86
N LYS A 336 -6.82 28.13 1.52
CA LYS A 336 -7.01 28.31 2.97
C LYS A 336 -8.48 28.32 3.37
N HIS A 337 -9.33 28.98 2.57
CA HIS A 337 -10.78 29.01 2.81
C HIS A 337 -11.40 27.63 2.67
N ALA A 338 -11.06 26.90 1.59
CA ALA A 338 -11.51 25.52 1.41
C ALA A 338 -11.01 24.61 2.53
N PHE A 339 -9.75 24.75 2.94
CA PHE A 339 -9.17 23.99 4.05
C PHE A 339 -9.99 24.15 5.35
N LYS A 340 -10.41 25.38 5.66
CA LYS A 340 -11.25 25.67 6.82
C LYS A 340 -12.68 25.14 6.64
N GLU A 341 -13.28 25.37 5.48
CA GLU A 341 -14.66 24.97 5.16
C GLU A 341 -14.85 23.46 5.27
N PHE A 342 -13.94 22.70 4.66
CA PHE A 342 -13.97 21.23 4.72
C PHE A 342 -13.36 20.65 6.00
N GLN A 343 -12.89 21.49 6.92
CA GLN A 343 -12.19 21.05 8.14
C GLN A 343 -11.05 20.05 7.82
N ALA A 344 -10.29 20.33 6.75
CA ALA A 344 -9.20 19.44 6.35
C ALA A 344 -8.10 19.41 7.42
N SER A 345 -7.44 18.27 7.55
CA SER A 345 -6.36 18.05 8.52
C SER A 345 -4.97 18.28 7.92
N GLU A 346 -4.86 18.13 6.60
CA GLU A 346 -3.61 18.28 5.86
C GLU A 346 -3.84 18.59 4.39
N ILE A 347 -2.80 19.07 3.72
CA ILE A 347 -2.80 19.38 2.29
C ILE A 347 -1.77 18.50 1.59
N VAL A 348 -2.17 17.90 0.45
CA VAL A 348 -1.27 17.23 -0.49
C VAL A 348 -1.35 17.94 -1.83
N MET A 349 -0.27 18.56 -2.27
CA MET A 349 -0.22 19.37 -3.48
C MET A 349 0.97 19.06 -4.38
N GLY A 350 0.85 19.37 -5.66
CA GLY A 350 1.88 19.14 -6.67
C GLY A 350 2.97 20.22 -6.69
N LEU A 351 4.21 19.77 -6.89
CA LEU A 351 5.33 20.64 -7.24
C LEU A 351 5.48 20.67 -8.78
N HIS A 352 5.15 21.78 -9.38
CA HIS A 352 5.16 21.91 -10.85
C HIS A 352 6.56 22.17 -11.39
N ALA A 353 6.98 21.37 -12.38
CA ALA A 353 8.27 21.51 -13.05
C ALA A 353 8.37 22.74 -13.98
N ARG A 354 7.22 23.35 -14.38
CA ARG A 354 7.17 24.50 -15.31
C ARG A 354 7.54 25.83 -14.68
N GLN A 355 7.49 25.95 -13.37
CA GLN A 355 8.06 27.10 -12.68
C GLN A 355 9.52 26.78 -12.41
N ALA A 356 10.44 27.50 -13.08
CA ALA A 356 11.83 27.47 -12.72
C ALA A 356 11.92 27.65 -11.20
N ILE A 357 12.51 26.69 -10.51
CA ILE A 357 12.73 26.76 -9.07
C ILE A 357 13.77 27.88 -8.88
N SER A 358 13.30 29.12 -8.98
CA SER A 358 14.08 30.33 -8.72
C SER A 358 14.15 30.54 -7.20
N LYS A 359 14.88 31.56 -6.76
CA LYS A 359 14.87 32.04 -5.36
C LYS A 359 13.45 32.26 -4.78
N GLY A 360 12.42 32.21 -5.63
CA GLY A 360 11.00 32.22 -5.27
C GLY A 360 10.30 30.87 -5.26
N PHE A 361 11.02 29.71 -5.11
CA PHE A 361 10.37 28.41 -4.84
C PHE A 361 9.48 28.48 -3.60
N TRP A 362 9.95 29.15 -2.57
CA TRP A 362 9.17 29.63 -1.43
C TRP A 362 8.44 30.94 -1.80
N GLY A 363 8.12 31.13 -3.09
CA GLY A 363 7.50 32.35 -3.60
C GLY A 363 6.23 32.75 -2.86
N GLN A 364 5.73 33.95 -3.14
CA GLN A 364 4.57 34.54 -2.44
C GLN A 364 3.40 33.57 -2.21
N PHE A 365 3.16 32.65 -3.17
CA PHE A 365 2.13 31.63 -3.04
C PHE A 365 2.42 30.62 -1.93
N THR A 366 3.57 29.94 -2.01
CA THR A 366 3.96 28.89 -1.03
C THR A 366 4.18 29.52 0.35
N GLN A 367 4.80 30.70 0.39
CA GLN A 367 5.02 31.44 1.62
C GLN A 367 3.71 31.93 2.24
N SER A 368 2.75 32.40 1.41
CA SER A 368 1.41 32.77 1.87
C SER A 368 0.63 31.57 2.42
N LEU A 369 0.71 30.41 1.75
CA LEU A 369 0.07 29.18 2.23
C LEU A 369 0.72 28.69 3.51
N TYR A 370 2.04 28.64 3.55
CA TYR A 370 2.88 28.18 4.64
C TYR A 370 2.74 29.03 5.91
N ASN A 371 2.75 30.39 5.78
CA ASN A 371 2.58 31.30 6.92
C ASN A 371 1.12 31.36 7.41
N GLY A 372 0.16 30.96 6.58
CA GLY A 372 -1.26 31.03 6.93
C GLY A 372 -1.87 29.72 7.42
N LEU A 373 -1.14 28.61 7.38
CA LEU A 373 -1.61 27.29 7.79
C LEU A 373 -0.53 26.59 8.60
N SER A 374 -0.84 26.25 9.84
CA SER A 374 0.08 25.57 10.74
C SER A 374 -0.03 24.04 10.65
N ARG A 375 -0.98 23.57 9.86
CA ARG A 375 -1.21 22.12 9.64
C ARG A 375 -0.22 21.53 8.65
N GLN A 376 -0.16 20.20 8.57
CA GLN A 376 0.77 19.50 7.68
C GLN A 376 0.51 19.85 6.21
N ILE A 377 1.59 20.18 5.50
CA ILE A 377 1.56 20.40 4.05
C ILE A 377 2.58 19.48 3.41
N THR A 378 2.11 18.66 2.49
CA THR A 378 2.94 17.77 1.68
C THR A 378 2.97 18.29 0.25
N ILE A 379 4.17 18.57 -0.26
CA ILE A 379 4.40 19.01 -1.64
C ILE A 379 5.11 17.88 -2.36
N ALA A 380 4.53 17.36 -3.45
CA ALA A 380 5.08 16.21 -4.16
C ALA A 380 5.33 16.50 -5.64
N ARG A 381 6.45 16.02 -6.15
CA ARG A 381 6.74 15.89 -7.57
C ARG A 381 6.92 14.41 -7.88
N ILE A 382 5.96 13.83 -8.57
CA ILE A 382 5.93 12.41 -8.91
C ILE A 382 6.24 12.29 -10.40
N VAL A 383 7.43 11.78 -10.71
CA VAL A 383 7.92 11.62 -12.08
C VAL A 383 7.51 10.27 -12.66
N GLN A 384 7.32 9.28 -11.81
CA GLN A 384 6.90 7.93 -12.20
C GLN A 384 5.77 7.42 -11.31
N PRO A 385 4.96 6.48 -11.78
CA PRO A 385 3.87 5.91 -10.99
C PRO A 385 4.36 5.36 -9.64
N LEU A 386 3.62 5.61 -8.57
CA LEU A 386 4.00 5.24 -7.20
C LEU A 386 4.19 3.72 -7.01
N ASN A 387 3.45 2.92 -7.77
CA ASN A 387 3.57 1.45 -7.78
C ASN A 387 4.90 0.92 -8.35
N THR A 388 5.71 1.79 -9.00
CA THR A 388 7.04 1.43 -9.50
C THR A 388 8.17 1.80 -8.54
N ILE A 389 7.83 2.47 -7.43
CA ILE A 389 8.80 2.84 -6.39
C ILE A 389 9.16 1.62 -5.55
N ARG A 390 10.45 1.48 -5.26
CA ARG A 390 11.00 0.37 -4.48
C ARG A 390 11.48 0.77 -3.11
N ARG A 391 11.93 1.99 -2.97
CA ARG A 391 12.55 2.50 -1.76
C ARG A 391 12.10 3.93 -1.50
N ILE A 392 11.84 4.23 -0.24
CA ILE A 392 11.54 5.57 0.23
C ILE A 392 12.73 6.02 1.06
N GLN A 393 13.40 7.07 0.64
CA GLN A 393 14.54 7.68 1.34
C GLN A 393 14.03 8.91 2.11
N VAL A 394 14.08 8.90 3.42
CA VAL A 394 13.50 9.96 4.27
C VAL A 394 14.61 10.68 5.02
N VAL A 395 14.76 11.96 4.77
CA VAL A 395 15.68 12.83 5.51
C VAL A 395 14.92 13.56 6.60
N VAL A 396 15.38 13.41 7.83
CA VAL A 396 14.72 13.96 9.02
C VAL A 396 15.67 14.95 9.71
N PRO A 397 15.23 16.17 10.00
CA PRO A 397 16.06 17.14 10.70
C PRO A 397 16.30 16.74 12.16
N SER A 398 17.43 17.17 12.71
CA SER A 398 17.72 16.98 14.12
C SER A 398 16.67 17.66 15.00
N ARG A 399 16.28 17.01 16.08
CA ARG A 399 15.24 17.46 17.04
C ARG A 399 13.82 17.48 16.46
N ALA A 400 13.58 16.77 15.34
CA ALA A 400 12.24 16.64 14.77
C ALA A 400 11.26 15.94 15.72
N GLU A 401 11.76 15.08 16.60
CA GLU A 401 11.00 14.38 17.63
C GLU A 401 10.31 15.30 18.64
N PHE A 402 10.78 16.52 18.79
CA PHE A 402 10.16 17.53 19.66
C PHE A 402 9.11 18.39 18.97
N GLU A 403 8.90 18.19 17.65
CA GLU A 403 7.85 18.89 16.91
C GLU A 403 6.48 18.23 17.12
N PRO A 404 5.40 19.00 17.32
CA PRO A 404 4.06 18.45 17.53
C PRO A 404 3.59 17.48 16.42
N GLY A 405 4.00 17.75 15.18
CA GLY A 405 3.64 16.96 14.02
C GLY A 405 4.51 15.74 13.73
N PHE A 406 5.46 15.39 14.63
CA PHE A 406 6.42 14.31 14.41
C PHE A 406 5.73 12.97 14.06
N TYR A 407 4.84 12.52 14.92
CA TYR A 407 4.15 11.24 14.69
C TYR A 407 3.16 11.28 13.52
N ARG A 408 2.64 12.46 13.15
CA ARG A 408 1.70 12.59 12.04
C ARG A 408 2.37 12.30 10.70
N TRP A 409 3.47 12.97 10.37
CA TRP A 409 4.18 12.71 9.13
C TRP A 409 4.80 11.30 9.10
N LEU A 410 5.28 10.80 10.23
CA LEU A 410 5.83 9.45 10.34
C LEU A 410 4.76 8.40 10.02
N GLU A 411 3.56 8.55 10.55
CA GLU A 411 2.41 7.70 10.25
C GLU A 411 2.06 7.71 8.76
N ARG A 412 2.09 8.88 8.11
CA ARG A 412 1.81 9.00 6.66
C ARG A 412 2.83 8.25 5.80
N ILE A 413 4.11 8.40 6.12
CA ILE A 413 5.18 7.70 5.41
C ILE A 413 5.13 6.19 5.68
N ALA A 414 4.86 5.78 6.90
CA ALA A 414 4.73 4.37 7.25
C ALA A 414 3.57 3.70 6.49
N ARG A 415 2.41 4.37 6.36
CA ARG A 415 1.29 3.88 5.56
C ARG A 415 1.63 3.84 4.07
N LEU A 416 2.24 4.88 3.55
CA LEU A 416 2.69 4.91 2.15
C LEU A 416 3.61 3.71 1.86
N ALA A 417 4.57 3.43 2.73
CA ALA A 417 5.47 2.29 2.57
C ALA A 417 4.74 0.94 2.69
N SER A 418 3.83 0.81 3.65
CA SER A 418 3.02 -0.40 3.83
C SER A 418 2.14 -0.67 2.62
N ASN A 419 1.47 0.38 2.09
CA ASN A 419 0.54 0.26 0.97
C ASN A 419 1.25 0.05 -0.38
N SER A 420 2.49 0.53 -0.50
CA SER A 420 3.34 0.34 -1.69
C SER A 420 4.30 -0.85 -1.60
N ASP A 421 4.32 -1.58 -0.47
CA ASP A 421 5.29 -2.65 -0.15
C ASP A 421 6.76 -2.20 -0.36
N CYS A 422 7.08 -0.95 -0.02
CA CYS A 422 8.39 -0.37 -0.18
C CYS A 422 9.23 -0.51 1.09
N ARG A 423 10.58 -0.48 0.92
CA ARG A 423 11.48 -0.27 2.05
C ARG A 423 11.62 1.21 2.34
N ILE A 424 11.77 1.56 3.63
CA ILE A 424 12.10 2.93 4.04
C ILE A 424 13.52 2.96 4.55
N VAL A 425 14.27 3.99 4.17
CA VAL A 425 15.56 4.33 4.78
C VAL A 425 15.42 5.70 5.44
N PHE A 426 15.60 5.75 6.75
CA PHE A 426 15.58 7.00 7.50
C PHE A 426 17.01 7.50 7.70
N HIS A 427 17.27 8.72 7.22
CA HIS A 427 18.49 9.46 7.45
C HIS A 427 18.23 10.50 8.54
N ALA A 428 18.68 10.21 9.76
CA ALA A 428 18.41 11.03 10.93
C ALA A 428 19.54 10.92 11.96
N ARG A 429 19.46 11.70 13.05
CA ARG A 429 20.32 11.51 14.20
C ARG A 429 19.91 10.28 15.00
N GLN A 430 20.85 9.74 15.76
CA GLN A 430 20.66 8.51 16.52
C GLN A 430 19.47 8.60 17.49
N GLU A 431 19.30 9.72 18.17
CA GLU A 431 18.19 9.91 19.13
C GLU A 431 16.82 9.86 18.42
N THR A 432 16.72 10.49 17.26
CA THR A 432 15.51 10.47 16.44
C THR A 432 15.25 9.06 15.86
N ILE A 433 16.30 8.34 15.44
CA ILE A 433 16.21 6.96 14.93
C ILE A 433 15.63 6.01 15.98
N GLU A 434 16.04 6.13 17.24
CA GLU A 434 15.54 5.27 18.31
C GLU A 434 14.02 5.42 18.48
N LEU A 435 13.50 6.65 18.47
CA LEU A 435 12.06 6.91 18.57
C LEU A 435 11.28 6.43 17.34
N ILE A 436 11.82 6.65 16.12
CA ILE A 436 11.23 6.13 14.89
C ILE A 436 11.16 4.59 14.93
N THR A 437 12.24 3.95 15.40
CA THR A 437 12.31 2.49 15.48
C THR A 437 11.26 1.93 16.43
N VAL A 438 11.12 2.52 17.62
CA VAL A 438 10.09 2.11 18.59
C VAL A 438 8.70 2.30 18.02
N TYR A 439 8.43 3.45 17.39
CA TYR A 439 7.13 3.73 16.81
C TYR A 439 6.74 2.74 15.71
N LEU A 440 7.65 2.49 14.75
CA LEU A 440 7.40 1.57 13.64
C LEU A 440 7.23 0.13 14.12
N ARG A 441 8.04 -0.32 15.08
CA ARG A 441 7.91 -1.67 15.65
C ARG A 441 6.55 -1.90 16.29
N ASN A 442 6.03 -0.89 16.99
CA ASN A 442 4.76 -1.01 17.71
C ASN A 442 3.54 -0.86 16.80
N ARG A 443 3.58 0.05 15.82
CA ARG A 443 2.40 0.37 15.00
C ARG A 443 2.41 -0.21 13.59
N HIS A 444 3.61 -0.37 13.01
CA HIS A 444 3.79 -0.82 11.63
C HIS A 444 4.84 -1.95 11.53
N PRO A 445 4.65 -3.10 12.20
CA PRO A 445 5.64 -4.19 12.25
C PRO A 445 5.94 -4.77 10.87
N ASN A 446 5.06 -4.57 9.89
CA ASN A 446 5.23 -5.05 8.52
C ASN A 446 6.09 -4.12 7.65
N VAL A 447 6.39 -2.90 8.11
CA VAL A 447 7.20 -1.94 7.35
C VAL A 447 8.69 -2.30 7.51
N ARG A 448 9.36 -2.50 6.39
CA ARG A 448 10.79 -2.77 6.35
C ARG A 448 11.56 -1.46 6.41
N ALA A 449 12.07 -1.10 7.59
CA ALA A 449 12.82 0.12 7.82
C ALA A 449 14.32 -0.17 7.97
N GLU A 450 15.15 0.64 7.32
CA GLU A 450 16.60 0.72 7.45
C GLU A 450 16.93 2.10 8.01
N TYR A 451 18.05 2.24 8.71
CA TYR A 451 18.41 3.48 9.36
C TYR A 451 19.85 3.84 9.02
N ALA A 452 20.07 5.09 8.67
CA ALA A 452 21.38 5.66 8.40
C ALA A 452 21.59 6.92 9.24
N GLU A 453 22.67 7.00 9.98
CA GLU A 453 22.97 8.18 10.77
C GLU A 453 23.37 9.34 9.87
N MET A 454 22.68 10.48 10.03
CA MET A 454 22.98 11.76 9.38
C MET A 454 23.27 12.81 10.45
N LYS A 455 24.54 13.23 10.56
CA LYS A 455 24.97 14.16 11.63
C LYS A 455 24.65 15.61 11.30
N HIS A 456 24.76 15.98 10.04
CA HIS A 456 24.61 17.35 9.60
C HIS A 456 23.67 17.47 8.38
N TRP A 457 22.80 18.50 8.42
CA TRP A 457 21.88 18.79 7.31
C TRP A 457 22.59 19.07 5.96
N ASN A 458 23.84 19.53 6.01
CA ASN A 458 24.64 19.80 4.83
C ASN A 458 25.03 18.52 4.05
N GLU A 459 24.78 17.33 4.59
CA GLU A 459 24.98 16.03 3.90
C GLU A 459 23.87 15.73 2.88
N LEU A 460 22.76 16.50 2.90
CA LEU A 460 21.62 16.31 1.99
C LEU A 460 22.01 16.21 0.50
N PRO A 461 22.92 17.03 -0.07
CA PRO A 461 23.34 16.90 -1.45
C PRO A 461 24.07 15.58 -1.76
N GLN A 462 24.74 14.97 -0.80
CA GLN A 462 25.45 13.70 -0.97
C GLN A 462 24.47 12.54 -1.18
N LEU A 463 23.31 12.60 -0.55
CA LEU A 463 22.24 11.60 -0.72
C LEU A 463 21.69 11.58 -2.16
N ALA A 464 21.89 12.63 -2.95
CA ALA A 464 21.47 12.66 -4.34
C ALA A 464 22.12 11.57 -5.20
N THR A 465 23.32 11.11 -4.83
CA THR A 465 24.03 10.02 -5.50
C THR A 465 23.46 8.65 -5.15
N GLU A 466 22.81 8.53 -4.00
CA GLU A 466 22.21 7.29 -3.51
C GLU A 466 20.73 7.14 -3.95
N VAL A 467 20.11 8.23 -4.40
CA VAL A 467 18.71 8.22 -4.85
C VAL A 467 18.64 7.80 -6.32
N GLU A 468 18.21 6.57 -6.55
CA GLU A 468 17.96 6.02 -7.88
C GLU A 468 16.61 6.51 -8.46
N ASP A 469 16.32 6.18 -9.72
CA ASP A 469 15.10 6.64 -10.39
C ASP A 469 13.84 5.97 -9.83
N ASP A 470 13.97 4.77 -9.26
CA ASP A 470 12.87 4.04 -8.63
C ASP A 470 12.76 4.30 -7.10
N HIS A 471 13.40 5.36 -6.62
CA HIS A 471 13.26 5.83 -5.24
C HIS A 471 12.33 7.03 -5.14
N LEU A 472 11.57 7.10 -4.02
CA LEU A 472 10.91 8.32 -3.57
C LEU A 472 11.81 9.00 -2.53
N PHE A 473 12.27 10.19 -2.82
CA PHE A 473 13.04 10.99 -1.88
C PHE A 473 12.12 11.90 -1.07
N VAL A 474 12.17 11.80 0.24
CA VAL A 474 11.31 12.56 1.16
C VAL A 474 12.17 13.45 2.04
N ILE A 475 11.88 14.74 2.02
CA ILE A 475 12.51 15.74 2.88
C ILE A 475 11.49 16.20 3.91
N VAL A 476 11.70 15.85 5.17
CA VAL A 476 10.97 16.44 6.29
C VAL A 476 11.63 17.76 6.62
N THR A 477 10.89 18.86 6.50
CA THR A 477 11.41 20.20 6.80
C THR A 477 10.99 20.65 8.19
N ALA A 478 11.35 21.89 8.52
CA ALA A 478 10.88 22.56 9.72
C ALA A 478 10.46 24.00 9.39
N ARG A 479 9.55 24.55 10.18
CA ARG A 479 9.11 25.94 10.03
C ARG A 479 10.04 26.90 10.76
N LYS A 480 10.20 28.10 10.22
CA LYS A 480 11.01 29.14 10.86
C LYS A 480 10.48 29.42 12.27
N GLY A 481 11.39 29.42 13.25
CA GLY A 481 11.03 29.61 14.66
C GLY A 481 10.74 28.32 15.44
N THR A 482 10.74 27.15 14.81
CA THR A 482 10.58 25.86 15.51
C THR A 482 11.93 25.26 15.91
N ILE A 483 11.91 24.27 16.81
CA ILE A 483 13.12 23.72 17.45
C ILE A 483 14.02 22.94 16.47
N SER A 484 13.41 22.34 15.45
CA SER A 484 14.12 21.55 14.42
C SER A 484 14.59 22.38 13.22
N TYR A 485 14.21 23.68 13.16
CA TYR A 485 14.59 24.56 12.06
C TYR A 485 16.09 24.80 11.98
N LYS A 486 16.62 24.76 10.76
CA LYS A 486 18.02 25.08 10.43
C LYS A 486 18.07 26.09 9.29
N ASN A 487 18.96 27.07 9.37
CA ASN A 487 19.14 28.06 8.28
C ASN A 487 19.50 27.40 6.94
N ALA A 488 20.16 26.23 6.97
CA ALA A 488 20.45 25.46 5.77
C ALA A 488 19.19 24.99 5.03
N MET A 489 18.03 24.92 5.66
CA MET A 489 16.77 24.57 5.02
C MET A 489 16.26 25.62 4.04
N GLU A 490 16.71 26.86 4.16
CA GLU A 490 16.40 27.91 3.17
C GLU A 490 17.00 27.60 1.78
N ARG A 491 18.01 26.74 1.73
CA ARG A 491 18.66 26.29 0.48
C ARG A 491 18.00 25.06 -0.15
N ILE A 492 17.03 24.43 0.52
CA ILE A 492 16.32 23.25 -0.02
C ILE A 492 15.85 23.47 -1.47
N PRO A 493 15.24 24.61 -1.84
CA PRO A 493 14.81 24.85 -3.22
C PRO A 493 15.95 24.80 -4.23
N GLU A 494 17.09 25.38 -3.89
CA GLU A 494 18.28 25.41 -4.75
C GLU A 494 18.90 24.00 -4.87
N GLU A 495 18.99 23.27 -3.76
CA GLU A 495 19.53 21.91 -3.68
C GLU A 495 18.62 20.92 -4.44
N VAL A 496 17.29 21.03 -4.27
CA VAL A 496 16.31 20.21 -5.00
C VAL A 496 16.39 20.46 -6.50
N ASN A 497 16.52 21.71 -6.92
CA ASN A 497 16.63 22.05 -8.33
C ASN A 497 17.96 21.57 -8.96
N ARG A 498 19.04 21.64 -8.19
CA ARG A 498 20.37 21.30 -8.66
C ARG A 498 20.61 19.78 -8.69
N PHE A 499 20.22 19.07 -7.63
CA PHE A 499 20.61 17.67 -7.41
C PHE A 499 19.48 16.67 -7.64
N PHE A 500 18.20 17.08 -7.51
CA PHE A 500 17.06 16.17 -7.55
C PHE A 500 16.05 16.51 -8.66
N LYS A 501 16.43 17.23 -9.71
CA LYS A 501 15.52 17.76 -10.74
C LYS A 501 14.67 16.69 -11.43
N SER A 502 15.23 15.51 -11.70
CA SER A 502 14.55 14.40 -12.38
C SER A 502 14.03 13.33 -11.43
N LYS A 503 14.16 13.50 -10.11
CA LYS A 503 13.80 12.48 -9.13
C LYS A 503 12.37 12.67 -8.62
N THR A 504 11.73 11.58 -8.23
CA THR A 504 10.46 11.62 -7.50
C THR A 504 10.73 12.12 -6.09
N LEU A 505 10.09 13.23 -5.73
CA LEU A 505 10.39 14.00 -4.53
C LEU A 505 9.11 14.32 -3.76
N MET A 506 9.19 14.28 -2.43
CA MET A 506 8.17 14.76 -1.53
C MET A 506 8.80 15.63 -0.44
N ILE A 507 8.22 16.80 -0.18
CA ILE A 507 8.65 17.72 0.88
C ILE A 507 7.49 17.85 1.86
N ILE A 508 7.77 17.58 3.13
CA ILE A 508 6.77 17.63 4.20
C ILE A 508 7.08 18.78 5.14
N PHE A 509 6.11 19.65 5.32
CA PHE A 509 6.08 20.66 6.37
C PHE A 509 5.24 20.10 7.52
N PRO A 510 5.84 19.74 8.65
CA PRO A 510 5.14 19.13 9.76
C PRO A 510 4.03 20.01 10.33
N ASP A 511 3.05 19.38 10.95
CA ASP A 511 2.03 20.03 11.75
C ASP A 511 2.67 20.70 12.98
N GLN A 512 2.26 21.91 13.31
CA GLN A 512 2.80 22.68 14.43
C GLN A 512 1.84 22.76 15.64
N TYR A 513 0.62 22.28 15.48
CA TYR A 513 -0.39 22.34 16.53
C TYR A 513 -0.79 20.93 16.98
N GLY A 514 -0.62 20.68 18.28
CA GLY A 514 -1.10 19.46 18.93
C GLY A 514 -2.62 19.44 19.12
N ASN A 515 -3.28 20.61 19.02
CA ASN A 515 -4.71 20.73 19.22
C ASN A 515 -5.43 21.20 17.95
N ARG A 516 -6.49 20.48 17.54
CA ARG A 516 -7.25 20.69 16.29
C ARG A 516 -7.83 22.11 16.16
N MET A 517 -8.25 22.71 17.27
CA MET A 517 -8.89 24.03 17.27
C MET A 517 -7.91 25.17 16.99
N ASP A 518 -6.66 25.06 17.43
CA ASP A 518 -5.67 26.13 17.33
C ASP A 518 -5.16 26.34 15.88
N GLY A 519 -5.13 25.29 15.07
CA GLY A 519 -4.68 25.35 13.67
C GLY A 519 -5.71 25.88 12.68
N MET A 520 -6.94 26.14 13.10
CA MET A 520 -8.03 26.56 12.22
C MET A 520 -8.31 28.05 12.18
N THR A 521 -7.71 28.83 13.06
CA THR A 521 -7.95 30.29 13.16
C THR A 521 -6.92 31.09 12.37
N PHE A 522 -7.33 31.66 11.24
CA PHE A 522 -6.49 32.59 10.46
C PHE A 522 -6.07 33.83 11.25
N ALA A 523 -6.83 34.21 12.28
CA ALA A 523 -6.56 35.37 13.10
C ALA A 523 -5.32 35.21 14.00
N GLN A 524 -4.98 33.98 14.40
CA GLN A 524 -3.82 33.75 15.26
C GLN A 524 -2.47 33.85 14.55
N SER A 525 -2.41 33.51 13.26
CA SER A 525 -1.17 33.63 12.47
C SER A 525 -0.81 35.08 12.14
N GLN A 526 -1.76 36.02 12.20
CA GLN A 526 -1.49 37.44 12.01
C GLN A 526 -1.05 38.14 13.31
N HIS A 527 -1.45 37.63 14.46
CA HIS A 527 -1.06 38.23 15.76
C HIS A 527 0.31 37.81 16.27
N THR A 528 0.93 36.77 15.71
CA THR A 528 2.27 36.33 16.14
C THR A 528 3.40 37.10 15.46
N GLU A 529 3.12 37.83 14.36
CA GLU A 529 4.15 38.57 13.61
C GLU A 529 4.21 40.08 13.90
N GLU A 530 3.21 40.66 14.57
CA GLU A 530 3.20 42.09 14.86
C GLU A 530 2.85 42.37 16.33
N ARG A 531 3.67 41.88 17.25
CA ARG A 531 3.90 42.70 18.47
C ARG A 531 4.89 43.78 18.09
N SER A 532 4.36 44.91 17.68
CA SER A 532 5.15 46.12 17.49
C SER A 532 5.99 46.33 18.76
N ALA A 533 7.24 46.75 18.60
CA ALA A 533 8.07 47.16 19.73
C ALA A 533 7.32 48.13 20.66
N TYR A 534 6.35 48.87 20.11
CA TYR A 534 5.43 49.76 20.84
C TYR A 534 4.48 49.01 21.78
N ASP A 535 3.94 47.87 21.40
CA ASP A 535 3.04 47.08 22.28
C ASP A 535 3.79 46.41 23.44
N VAL A 536 5.03 45.98 23.19
CA VAL A 536 5.90 45.45 24.27
C VAL A 536 6.27 46.56 25.28
N VAL A 537 6.55 47.76 24.78
CA VAL A 537 6.87 48.91 25.63
C VAL A 537 5.65 49.39 26.42
N ARG A 538 4.46 49.41 25.81
CA ARG A 538 3.20 49.77 26.47
C ARG A 538 2.84 48.80 27.59
N ASP A 539 2.95 47.48 27.35
CA ASP A 539 2.68 46.45 28.36
C ASP A 539 3.71 46.49 29.53
N PHE A 540 4.96 46.83 29.21
CA PHE A 540 5.98 47.04 30.23
C PHE A 540 5.71 48.29 31.10
N MET A 541 5.25 49.37 30.49
CA MET A 541 4.88 50.60 31.21
C MET A 541 3.61 50.42 32.06
N GLN A 542 2.61 49.69 31.58
CA GLN A 542 1.40 49.39 32.37
C GLN A 542 1.65 48.45 33.56
N LYS A 543 2.64 47.56 33.48
CA LYS A 543 3.07 46.72 34.62
C LYS A 543 3.85 47.47 35.69
N LYS A 544 4.38 48.65 35.39
CA LYS A 544 5.16 49.47 36.35
C LYS A 544 4.33 50.52 37.07
N ILE A 545 3.04 50.69 36.68
CA ILE A 545 2.10 51.67 37.27
C ILE A 545 1.04 50.95 38.14
N ARG A 546 1.11 49.65 38.27
CA ARG A 546 0.42 48.85 39.29
C ARG A 546 1.47 48.32 40.26
#